data_4ff1b0a5a37aa7a20da1fab932c3ba58
#
_entry.id   4ff1b0a5a37aa7a20da1fab932c3ba58
#
_cell.length_a   1.000
_cell.length_b   1.000
_cell.length_c   1.000
_cell.angle_alpha   90.00
_cell.angle_beta   90.00
_cell.angle_gamma   90.00
#
_symmetry.space_group_name_H-M   'P 1'
#
loop_
_entity.id
_entity.type
_entity.pdbx_description
1 polymer ?
#
loop_
_entity_poly.entity_id
_entity_poly.type
_entity_poly.pdbx_seq_one_letter_code
_entity_poly.pdbx_strand_id
1 'polypeptide(L)'
;MLIVDTGPLVATADRADKDHAACRELLESYEGPLITTAMVIAEAAYLIDRQLGAKAEASLYASIIDGQLEVADLDVNDWQRIQDLVSTYSDLRLGGTDASVIALAERQGAVRIATLNRRHFAVVRPRHADAFELLP
;
A
#
# COMPACT_ATOMS: atom_id res chain seq x y z
N MET A 1 6.79 4.68 -10.85
CA MET A 1 5.65 4.72 -9.92
C MET A 1 5.66 3.46 -9.07
N LEU A 2 5.57 3.62 -7.77
CA LEU A 2 5.48 2.54 -6.80
C LEU A 2 4.18 2.71 -6.01
N ILE A 3 3.31 1.71 -6.03
CA ILE A 3 2.11 1.71 -5.19
C ILE A 3 2.48 1.13 -3.83
N VAL A 4 2.16 1.84 -2.77
CA VAL A 4 2.63 1.52 -1.42
C VAL A 4 1.47 0.98 -0.58
N ASP A 5 1.66 -0.23 -0.06
CA ASP A 5 0.75 -0.91 0.86
C ASP A 5 1.04 -0.53 2.32
N THR A 6 0.19 -0.96 3.23
CA THR A 6 0.23 -0.68 4.67
C THR A 6 1.53 -1.14 5.33
N GLY A 7 1.97 -2.36 5.08
CA GLY A 7 3.12 -2.97 5.75
C GLY A 7 4.39 -2.14 5.68
N PRO A 8 4.83 -1.72 4.48
CA PRO A 8 6.02 -0.87 4.35
C PRO A 8 5.93 0.47 5.06
N LEU A 9 4.75 1.09 5.13
CA LEU A 9 4.56 2.34 5.87
C LEU A 9 4.75 2.14 7.38
N VAL A 10 4.16 1.10 7.93
CA VAL A 10 4.28 0.74 9.35
C VAL A 10 5.72 0.37 9.68
N ALA A 11 6.36 -0.47 8.87
CA ALA A 11 7.75 -0.90 9.08
C ALA A 11 8.74 0.28 9.00
N THR A 12 8.49 1.23 8.11
CA THR A 12 9.33 2.43 8.00
C THR A 12 9.18 3.33 9.23
N ALA A 13 8.00 3.38 9.84
CA ALA A 13 7.76 4.15 11.05
C ALA A 13 8.36 3.52 12.30
N ASP A 14 8.51 2.19 12.35
CA ASP A 14 8.94 1.44 13.53
C ASP A 14 10.37 0.91 13.38
N ARG A 15 11.32 1.56 14.07
CA ARG A 15 12.74 1.17 14.06
C ARG A 15 13.00 -0.24 14.59
N ALA A 16 12.10 -0.78 15.41
CA ALA A 16 12.20 -2.13 15.97
C ALA A 16 11.62 -3.19 15.03
N ASP A 17 10.95 -2.80 13.94
CA ASP A 17 10.42 -3.74 12.97
C ASP A 17 11.56 -4.44 12.19
N LYS A 18 11.45 -5.75 12.02
CA LYS A 18 12.45 -6.54 11.28
C LYS A 18 12.64 -6.09 9.83
N ASP A 19 11.61 -5.53 9.23
CA ASP A 19 11.61 -5.06 7.84
C ASP A 19 11.91 -3.55 7.72
N HIS A 20 12.22 -2.87 8.83
CA HIS A 20 12.43 -1.43 8.86
C HIS A 20 13.49 -0.97 7.85
N ALA A 21 14.68 -1.55 7.90
CA ALA A 21 15.80 -1.10 7.05
C ALA A 21 15.49 -1.28 5.57
N ALA A 22 14.95 -2.42 5.17
CA ALA A 22 14.62 -2.72 3.77
C ALA A 22 13.48 -1.82 3.24
N CYS A 23 12.44 -1.61 4.03
CA CYS A 23 11.31 -0.75 3.63
C CYS A 23 11.73 0.72 3.57
N ARG A 24 12.49 1.19 4.55
CA ARG A 24 13.00 2.56 4.57
C ARG A 24 13.89 2.83 3.35
N GLU A 25 14.86 1.95 3.08
CA GLU A 25 15.73 2.07 1.92
C GLU A 25 14.92 2.12 0.62
N LEU A 26 13.95 1.23 0.46
CA LEU A 26 13.09 1.20 -0.72
C LEU A 26 12.35 2.53 -0.90
N LEU A 27 11.66 3.01 0.14
CA LEU A 27 10.82 4.22 0.02
C LEU A 27 11.65 5.50 -0.13
N GLU A 28 12.84 5.58 0.50
CA GLU A 28 13.72 6.76 0.40
C GLU A 28 14.50 6.81 -0.92
N SER A 29 14.85 5.66 -1.50
CA SER A 29 15.67 5.59 -2.71
C SER A 29 14.89 5.42 -4.00
N TYR A 30 13.59 5.13 -3.93
CA TYR A 30 12.82 4.89 -5.14
C TYR A 30 12.71 6.12 -6.03
N GLU A 31 13.19 5.98 -7.26
CA GLU A 31 13.09 7.05 -8.26
C GLU A 31 11.72 7.05 -8.92
N GLY A 32 10.87 7.97 -8.51
CA GLY A 32 9.52 8.15 -9.03
C GLY A 32 8.48 8.35 -7.92
N PRO A 33 7.21 8.56 -8.30
CA PRO A 33 6.16 8.81 -7.34
C PRO A 33 5.89 7.59 -6.46
N LEU A 34 5.69 7.84 -5.16
CA LEU A 34 5.13 6.90 -4.19
C LEU A 34 3.65 7.23 -4.04
N ILE A 35 2.78 6.30 -4.38
CA ILE A 35 1.33 6.52 -4.39
C ILE A 35 0.63 5.44 -3.56
N THR A 36 -0.41 5.84 -2.84
CA THR A 36 -1.21 4.92 -2.02
C THR A 36 -2.69 5.32 -2.04
N THR A 37 -3.51 4.59 -1.30
CA THR A 37 -4.95 4.86 -1.15
C THR A 37 -5.27 5.39 0.24
N ALA A 38 -6.41 6.08 0.38
CA ALA A 38 -6.90 6.50 1.70
C ALA A 38 -7.20 5.30 2.63
N MET A 39 -7.56 4.14 2.08
CA MET A 39 -7.77 2.92 2.86
C MET A 39 -6.48 2.44 3.50
N VAL A 40 -5.38 2.48 2.76
CA VAL A 40 -4.04 2.17 3.28
C VAL A 40 -3.64 3.16 4.37
N ILE A 41 -3.84 4.45 4.15
CA ILE A 41 -3.51 5.49 5.14
C ILE A 41 -4.30 5.28 6.43
N ALA A 42 -5.59 4.98 6.36
CA ALA A 42 -6.41 4.71 7.55
C ALA A 42 -5.90 3.50 8.33
N GLU A 43 -5.55 2.42 7.66
CA GLU A 43 -5.02 1.22 8.31
C GLU A 43 -3.62 1.45 8.89
N ALA A 44 -2.72 2.08 8.13
CA ALA A 44 -1.37 2.39 8.58
C ALA A 44 -1.40 3.35 9.79
N ALA A 45 -2.21 4.39 9.73
CA ALA A 45 -2.36 5.36 10.82
C ALA A 45 -2.84 4.69 12.12
N TYR A 46 -3.84 3.81 12.01
CA TYR A 46 -4.33 3.05 13.16
C TYR A 46 -3.22 2.19 13.79
N LEU A 47 -2.48 1.45 12.97
CA LEU A 47 -1.40 0.57 13.45
C LEU A 47 -0.23 1.35 14.03
N ILE A 48 0.15 2.45 13.39
CA ILE A 48 1.25 3.32 13.87
C ILE A 48 0.88 3.95 15.20
N ASP A 49 -0.32 4.51 15.33
CA ASP A 49 -0.78 5.09 16.60
C ASP A 49 -0.79 4.05 17.72
N ARG A 50 -1.34 2.87 17.44
CA ARG A 50 -1.40 1.77 18.41
C ARG A 50 -0.03 1.30 18.89
N GLN A 51 0.96 1.24 17.99
CA GLN A 51 2.30 0.72 18.30
C GLN A 51 3.27 1.80 18.81
N LEU A 52 3.16 3.01 18.28
CA LEU A 52 4.17 4.06 18.46
C LEU A 52 3.61 5.38 18.98
N GLY A 53 2.29 5.57 18.99
CA GLY A 53 1.64 6.75 19.50
C GLY A 53 1.40 7.86 18.47
N ALA A 54 0.75 8.93 18.92
CA ALA A 54 0.25 10.01 18.08
C ALA A 54 1.34 10.80 17.33
N LYS A 55 2.51 10.93 17.90
CA LYS A 55 3.63 11.66 17.25
C LYS A 55 4.10 10.94 15.98
N ALA A 56 4.20 9.62 16.04
CA ALA A 56 4.55 8.80 14.87
C ALA A 56 3.43 8.82 13.82
N GLU A 57 2.18 8.75 14.25
CA GLU A 57 1.03 8.90 13.35
C GLU A 57 1.06 10.26 12.63
N ALA A 58 1.30 11.34 13.36
CA ALA A 58 1.39 12.69 12.77
C ALA A 58 2.50 12.79 11.71
N SER A 59 3.60 12.05 11.87
CA SER A 59 4.69 12.00 10.87
C SER A 59 4.24 11.38 9.56
N LEU A 60 3.32 10.41 9.58
CA LEU A 60 2.74 9.85 8.36
C LEU A 60 2.00 10.95 7.58
N TYR A 61 1.19 11.75 8.25
CA TYR A 61 0.46 12.85 7.61
C TYR A 61 1.40 13.93 7.09
N ALA A 62 2.49 14.22 7.81
CA ALA A 62 3.51 15.14 7.35
C ALA A 62 4.12 14.71 6.00
N SER A 63 4.37 13.43 5.81
CA SER A 63 4.91 12.92 4.54
C SER A 63 3.94 13.12 3.36
N ILE A 64 2.64 13.11 3.62
CA ILE A 64 1.61 13.41 2.63
C ILE A 64 1.60 14.91 2.33
N ILE A 65 1.62 15.74 3.35
CA ILE A 65 1.62 17.22 3.21
C ILE A 65 2.86 17.68 2.44
N ASP A 66 4.01 17.08 2.71
CA ASP A 66 5.29 17.41 2.06
C ASP A 66 5.42 16.85 0.64
N GLY A 67 4.43 16.08 0.18
CA GLY A 67 4.43 15.50 -1.16
C GLY A 67 5.34 14.29 -1.35
N GLN A 68 5.86 13.71 -0.27
CA GLN A 68 6.68 12.50 -0.32
C GLN A 68 5.85 11.25 -0.63
N LEU A 69 4.60 11.24 -0.19
CA LEU A 69 3.63 10.18 -0.42
C LEU A 69 2.34 10.80 -0.95
N GLU A 70 1.93 10.40 -2.14
CA GLU A 70 0.67 10.83 -2.74
C GLU A 70 -0.46 9.88 -2.36
N VAL A 71 -1.61 10.45 -1.97
CA VAL A 71 -2.83 9.68 -1.73
C VAL A 71 -3.76 9.89 -2.90
N ALA A 72 -3.96 8.85 -3.70
CA ALA A 72 -4.84 8.89 -4.86
C ALA A 72 -6.29 8.62 -4.43
N ASP A 73 -7.22 9.41 -4.95
CA ASP A 73 -8.64 9.19 -4.76
C ASP A 73 -9.10 7.91 -5.48
N LEU A 74 -10.03 7.19 -4.87
CA LEU A 74 -10.70 6.05 -5.47
C LEU A 74 -11.98 6.53 -6.16
N ASP A 75 -12.11 6.24 -7.46
CA ASP A 75 -13.33 6.54 -8.22
C ASP A 75 -14.34 5.38 -8.16
N VAL A 76 -15.50 5.57 -8.78
CA VAL A 76 -16.55 4.54 -8.76
C VAL A 76 -16.11 3.22 -9.42
N ASN A 77 -15.26 3.27 -10.43
CA ASN A 77 -14.73 2.08 -11.09
C ASN A 77 -13.74 1.34 -10.19
N ASP A 78 -12.96 2.06 -9.39
CA ASP A 78 -12.09 1.46 -8.38
C ASP A 78 -12.91 0.73 -7.32
N TRP A 79 -14.01 1.32 -6.83
CA TRP A 79 -14.90 0.67 -5.87
C TRP A 79 -15.55 -0.58 -6.45
N GLN A 80 -15.95 -0.54 -7.73
CA GLN A 80 -16.47 -1.73 -8.41
C GLN A 80 -15.42 -2.83 -8.48
N ARG A 81 -14.18 -2.49 -8.81
CA ARG A 81 -13.07 -3.45 -8.86
C ARG A 81 -12.75 -4.02 -7.48
N ILE A 82 -12.77 -3.20 -6.43
CA ILE A 82 -12.60 -3.63 -5.04
C ILE A 82 -13.65 -4.67 -4.67
N GLN A 83 -14.92 -4.42 -4.98
CA GLN A 83 -16.00 -5.37 -4.74
C GLN A 83 -15.75 -6.69 -5.46
N ASP A 84 -15.37 -6.66 -6.73
CA ASP A 84 -15.09 -7.85 -7.53
C ASP A 84 -13.90 -8.65 -6.97
N LEU A 85 -12.83 -7.98 -6.58
CA LEU A 85 -11.64 -8.61 -6.00
C LEU A 85 -11.94 -9.31 -4.67
N VAL A 86 -12.63 -8.63 -3.77
CA VAL A 86 -13.01 -9.19 -2.46
C VAL A 86 -13.90 -10.41 -2.64
N SER A 87 -14.83 -10.37 -3.59
CA SER A 87 -15.74 -11.50 -3.90
C SER A 87 -14.99 -12.66 -4.56
N THR A 88 -14.16 -12.38 -5.56
CA THR A 88 -13.42 -13.41 -6.31
C THR A 88 -12.39 -14.13 -5.43
N TYR A 89 -11.71 -13.42 -4.56
CA TYR A 89 -10.65 -13.96 -3.69
C TYR A 89 -11.11 -14.13 -2.25
N SER A 90 -12.38 -14.48 -2.04
CA SER A 90 -12.94 -14.68 -0.70
C SER A 90 -12.21 -15.75 0.11
N ASP A 91 -11.78 -16.84 -0.52
CA ASP A 91 -11.02 -17.92 0.12
C ASP A 91 -9.63 -17.48 0.58
N LEU A 92 -9.03 -16.54 -0.15
CA LEU A 92 -7.75 -15.92 0.22
C LEU A 92 -7.93 -14.90 1.35
N ARG A 93 -9.16 -14.48 1.62
CA ARG A 93 -9.50 -13.38 2.54
C ARG A 93 -8.81 -12.08 2.13
N LEU A 94 -8.80 -11.80 0.84
CA LEU A 94 -8.32 -10.52 0.34
C LEU A 94 -9.21 -9.41 0.90
N GLY A 95 -8.62 -8.56 1.75
CA GLY A 95 -9.34 -7.45 2.37
C GLY A 95 -9.50 -6.26 1.43
N GLY A 96 -10.39 -5.34 1.81
CA GLY A 96 -10.66 -4.13 1.02
C GLY A 96 -9.43 -3.25 0.84
N THR A 97 -8.55 -3.17 1.84
CA THR A 97 -7.31 -2.39 1.74
C THR A 97 -6.39 -2.94 0.65
N ASP A 98 -6.11 -4.25 0.66
CA ASP A 98 -5.32 -4.91 -0.40
C ASP A 98 -5.97 -4.73 -1.77
N ALA A 99 -7.29 -4.91 -1.84
CA ALA A 99 -8.05 -4.73 -3.07
C ALA A 99 -7.97 -3.29 -3.60
N SER A 100 -7.94 -2.29 -2.72
CA SER A 100 -7.78 -0.90 -3.11
C SER A 100 -6.40 -0.62 -3.74
N VAL A 101 -5.35 -1.24 -3.22
CA VAL A 101 -3.99 -1.15 -3.79
C VAL A 101 -3.96 -1.75 -5.20
N ILE A 102 -4.58 -2.91 -5.39
CA ILE A 102 -4.65 -3.58 -6.68
C ILE A 102 -5.45 -2.74 -7.68
N ALA A 103 -6.63 -2.24 -7.31
CA ALA A 103 -7.47 -1.41 -8.16
C ALA A 103 -6.73 -0.13 -8.59
N LEU A 104 -6.04 0.53 -7.67
CA LEU A 104 -5.22 1.70 -7.97
C LEU A 104 -4.07 1.37 -8.93
N ALA A 105 -3.35 0.28 -8.67
CA ALA A 105 -2.25 -0.16 -9.53
C ALA A 105 -2.73 -0.44 -10.96
N GLU A 106 -3.87 -1.11 -11.12
CA GLU A 106 -4.47 -1.37 -12.42
C GLU A 106 -4.85 -0.07 -13.15
N ARG A 107 -5.51 0.87 -12.46
CA ARG A 107 -5.90 2.15 -13.05
C ARG A 107 -4.70 3.00 -13.46
N GLN A 108 -3.64 2.99 -12.66
CA GLN A 108 -2.41 3.74 -12.94
C GLN A 108 -1.48 3.03 -13.94
N GLY A 109 -1.76 1.78 -14.30
CA GLY A 109 -0.85 0.98 -15.11
C GLY A 109 0.45 0.61 -14.38
N ALA A 110 0.45 0.65 -13.04
CA ALA A 110 1.62 0.35 -12.23
C ALA A 110 1.76 -1.15 -11.99
N VAL A 111 2.96 -1.68 -12.16
CA VAL A 111 3.24 -3.10 -11.91
C VAL A 111 3.99 -3.33 -10.59
N ARG A 112 4.57 -2.29 -10.02
CA ARG A 112 5.37 -2.37 -8.79
C ARG A 112 4.54 -2.02 -7.57
N ILE A 113 4.56 -2.93 -6.60
CA ILE A 113 3.89 -2.74 -5.30
C ILE A 113 4.89 -2.95 -4.19
N ALA A 114 5.01 -1.96 -3.30
CA ALA A 114 5.70 -2.13 -2.04
C ALA A 114 4.75 -2.79 -1.05
N THR A 115 5.03 -4.03 -0.65
CA THR A 115 4.20 -4.80 0.29
C THR A 115 5.02 -5.82 1.06
N LEU A 116 4.59 -6.10 2.28
CA LEU A 116 5.09 -7.22 3.09
C LEU A 116 4.13 -8.41 3.05
N ASN A 117 2.96 -8.26 2.44
CA ASN A 117 1.96 -9.31 2.26
C ASN A 117 2.06 -9.95 0.87
N ARG A 118 3.19 -10.59 0.60
CA ARG A 118 3.47 -11.17 -0.72
C ARG A 118 2.45 -12.21 -1.16
N ARG A 119 1.90 -12.98 -0.22
CA ARG A 119 0.94 -14.04 -0.52
C ARG A 119 -0.29 -13.51 -1.24
N HIS A 120 -0.89 -12.43 -0.72
CA HIS A 120 -2.11 -11.86 -1.32
C HIS A 120 -1.85 -11.31 -2.73
N PHE A 121 -0.77 -10.55 -2.89
CA PHE A 121 -0.47 -9.93 -4.18
C PHE A 121 0.11 -10.89 -5.22
N ALA A 122 0.73 -11.99 -4.80
CA ALA A 122 1.26 -13.01 -5.71
C ALA A 122 0.14 -13.88 -6.35
N VAL A 123 -0.96 -14.07 -5.62
CA VAL A 123 -2.09 -14.92 -6.08
C VAL A 123 -3.02 -14.16 -7.02
N VAL A 124 -3.21 -12.86 -6.78
CA VAL A 124 -4.15 -12.04 -7.58
C VAL A 124 -3.58 -11.81 -8.97
N ARG A 125 -4.44 -12.00 -9.99
CA ARG A 125 -4.13 -11.64 -11.37
C ARG A 125 -4.53 -10.19 -11.63
N PRO A 126 -3.57 -9.28 -11.88
CA PRO A 126 -3.91 -7.93 -12.31
C PRO A 126 -4.45 -7.94 -13.75
N ARG A 127 -5.32 -6.97 -14.06
CA ARG A 127 -5.93 -6.87 -15.40
C ARG A 127 -4.97 -6.35 -16.48
N HIS A 128 -3.93 -5.63 -16.10
CA HIS A 128 -3.04 -4.89 -17.00
C HIS A 128 -1.66 -5.53 -17.16
N ALA A 129 -1.35 -6.58 -16.42
CA ALA A 129 -0.05 -7.26 -16.43
C ALA A 129 -0.20 -8.73 -16.06
N ASP A 130 0.81 -9.53 -16.34
CA ASP A 130 0.81 -10.96 -15.99
C ASP A 130 0.91 -11.19 -14.47
N ALA A 131 1.69 -10.34 -13.80
CA ALA A 131 1.89 -10.36 -12.35
C ALA A 131 2.40 -9.00 -11.85
N PHE A 132 2.29 -8.78 -10.55
CA PHE A 132 2.94 -7.65 -9.88
C PHE A 132 4.40 -7.96 -9.54
N GLU A 133 5.26 -6.95 -9.62
CA GLU A 133 6.60 -6.94 -9.05
C GLU A 133 6.49 -6.46 -7.60
N LEU A 134 6.77 -7.36 -6.65
CA LEU A 134 6.62 -7.10 -5.21
C LEU A 134 7.96 -6.70 -4.59
N LEU A 135 8.00 -5.57 -3.92
CA LEU A 135 9.18 -4.97 -3.28
C LEU A 135 8.92 -4.77 -1.76
N PRO A 136 9.94 -4.74 -0.92
CA PRO A 136 11.34 -4.98 -1.13
C PRO A 136 11.68 -6.38 -1.48
#